data_725bb0438e55e00c051d50aba6a3d5e2
#
_entry.id   725bb0438e55e00c051d50aba6a3d5e2
#
_cell.length_a   1.000
_cell.length_b   1.000
_cell.length_c   1.000
_cell.angle_alpha   90.00
_cell.angle_beta   90.00
_cell.angle_gamma   90.00
#
_symmetry.space_group_name_H-M   'P 1'
#
loop_
_entity.id
_entity.type
_entity.pdbx_description
1 polymer ?
#
loop_
_entity_poly.entity_id
_entity_poly.type
_entity_poly.pdbx_seq_one_letter_code
_entity_poly.pdbx_strand_id
1 'polypeptide(L)'
;MDSKKRVYTFGNGRAEGKADMRNLLGGKGANLAEMNLIGVPVPPGFTITTDVCNEYFQLGKDEVVKLLKNDVDAALKHVETLMNSKFGDVQNPLLVSVRSGARASMPGMMDTILNLGLNDQVVEGLIKKTNNPRFVWDSYRRFVQMYGDVVLGLKPVNKTDIDPFEAIIEDVKKSRGIEKDLELTVDDLKEFVKRFKAAILKQTGKNFPDDVYEQLWGAICAVFDSWMNERAILYRKMEGIPAEWGTAVSVMAMVFGNMGNTSATGVCFSRDAATGENIFNGEYLINAQGEDVVAGIRTPQQITKIGSQRWAERAGISEEERVAKYPSMEEAMPELYKELDELQTKLENHYHDMQDMEFTVQ
;
A
#
# COMPACT_ATOMS: atom_id res chain seq x y z
N MET A 1 4.20 -0.75 -37.46
CA MET A 1 3.70 0.20 -36.45
C MET A 1 4.39 -0.17 -35.15
N ASP A 2 5.29 0.68 -34.67
CA ASP A 2 5.88 0.45 -33.34
C ASP A 2 4.75 0.42 -32.32
N SER A 3 4.54 -0.71 -31.67
CA SER A 3 3.51 -0.83 -30.64
C SER A 3 3.94 0.05 -29.48
N LYS A 4 3.16 1.09 -29.19
CA LYS A 4 3.38 1.98 -28.05
C LYS A 4 3.51 1.14 -26.78
N LYS A 5 4.65 1.24 -26.09
CA LYS A 5 4.86 0.52 -24.83
C LYS A 5 3.95 1.09 -23.74
N ARG A 6 3.20 0.20 -23.07
CA ARG A 6 2.19 0.56 -22.06
C ARG A 6 2.54 0.10 -20.64
N VAL A 7 3.45 -0.85 -20.51
CA VAL A 7 3.83 -1.46 -19.22
C VAL A 7 5.34 -1.37 -19.05
N TYR A 8 5.79 -0.87 -17.91
CA TYR A 8 7.21 -0.65 -17.57
C TYR A 8 7.55 -1.38 -16.28
N THR A 9 8.46 -2.33 -16.34
CA THR A 9 8.90 -3.13 -15.20
C THR A 9 10.02 -2.46 -14.41
N PHE A 10 10.11 -2.78 -13.11
CA PHE A 10 11.22 -2.41 -12.23
C PHE A 10 11.44 -3.49 -11.17
N GLY A 11 12.68 -3.62 -10.70
CA GLY A 11 13.07 -4.59 -9.66
C GLY A 11 14.52 -5.00 -9.77
N ASN A 12 15.11 -5.38 -8.64
CA ASN A 12 16.48 -5.91 -8.54
C ASN A 12 17.54 -5.00 -9.22
N GLY A 13 17.49 -3.70 -8.95
CA GLY A 13 18.45 -2.73 -9.51
C GLY A 13 18.27 -2.42 -10.99
N ARG A 14 17.16 -2.81 -11.60
CA ARG A 14 16.84 -2.56 -13.02
C ARG A 14 15.46 -1.95 -13.15
N ALA A 15 15.31 -1.01 -14.08
CA ALA A 15 14.02 -0.46 -14.43
C ALA A 15 14.00 -0.06 -15.91
N GLU A 16 12.83 -0.15 -16.51
CA GLU A 16 12.58 0.30 -17.89
C GLU A 16 12.19 1.78 -17.94
N GLY A 17 11.80 2.36 -16.79
CA GLY A 17 11.51 3.77 -16.60
C GLY A 17 12.60 4.49 -15.82
N LYS A 18 12.45 5.80 -15.64
CA LYS A 18 13.32 6.69 -14.86
C LYS A 18 12.59 7.96 -14.42
N ALA A 19 13.20 8.79 -13.57
CA ALA A 19 12.59 9.97 -12.95
C ALA A 19 11.99 10.99 -13.94
N ASP A 20 12.61 11.21 -15.10
CA ASP A 20 12.14 12.17 -16.12
C ASP A 20 10.88 11.69 -16.87
N MET A 21 10.49 10.43 -16.73
CA MET A 21 9.29 9.86 -17.35
C MET A 21 8.02 10.08 -16.52
N ARG A 22 8.00 11.09 -15.66
CA ARG A 22 6.88 11.40 -14.76
C ARG A 22 5.55 11.63 -15.51
N ASN A 23 5.60 12.17 -16.70
CA ASN A 23 4.40 12.35 -17.52
C ASN A 23 3.77 11.05 -17.98
N LEU A 24 4.56 10.00 -18.13
CA LEU A 24 4.14 8.69 -18.64
C LEU A 24 3.85 7.71 -17.49
N LEU A 25 4.72 7.70 -16.46
CA LEU A 25 4.66 6.72 -15.37
C LEU A 25 3.97 7.27 -14.11
N GLY A 26 3.57 8.55 -14.13
CA GLY A 26 3.15 9.26 -12.94
C GLY A 26 4.32 9.52 -11.98
N GLY A 27 4.08 10.29 -10.91
CA GLY A 27 5.12 10.58 -9.93
C GLY A 27 5.63 9.33 -9.22
N LYS A 28 4.71 8.48 -8.75
CA LYS A 28 5.08 7.24 -8.03
C LYS A 28 5.83 6.25 -8.93
N GLY A 29 5.33 5.98 -10.14
CA GLY A 29 5.97 5.02 -11.05
C GLY A 29 7.36 5.44 -11.49
N ALA A 30 7.55 6.73 -11.79
CA ALA A 30 8.86 7.30 -12.16
C ALA A 30 9.86 7.21 -11.00
N ASN A 31 9.43 7.55 -9.77
CA ASN A 31 10.29 7.47 -8.59
C ASN A 31 10.62 6.02 -8.20
N LEU A 32 9.67 5.08 -8.29
CA LEU A 32 9.93 3.66 -8.05
C LEU A 32 11.00 3.11 -9.02
N ALA A 33 10.91 3.49 -10.30
CA ALA A 33 11.90 3.12 -11.30
C ALA A 33 13.28 3.72 -10.98
N GLU A 34 13.33 5.02 -10.68
CA GLU A 34 14.58 5.73 -10.34
C GLU A 34 15.24 5.16 -9.09
N MET A 35 14.47 4.99 -8.00
CA MET A 35 14.99 4.39 -6.77
C MET A 35 15.60 3.01 -7.01
N ASN A 36 14.99 2.19 -7.87
CA ASN A 36 15.55 0.91 -8.26
C ASN A 36 16.89 1.05 -8.98
N LEU A 37 16.99 1.98 -9.95
CA LEU A 37 18.22 2.23 -10.71
C LEU A 37 19.38 2.69 -9.84
N ILE A 38 19.12 3.50 -8.83
CA ILE A 38 20.14 3.96 -7.88
C ILE A 38 20.41 2.97 -6.75
N GLY A 39 19.75 1.79 -6.75
CA GLY A 39 19.99 0.72 -5.80
C GLY A 39 19.38 0.94 -4.42
N VAL A 40 18.23 1.61 -4.33
CA VAL A 40 17.36 1.60 -3.14
C VAL A 40 16.53 0.31 -3.18
N PRO A 41 16.34 -0.38 -2.04
CA PRO A 41 15.61 -1.65 -1.99
C PRO A 41 14.09 -1.44 -2.14
N VAL A 42 13.65 -1.27 -3.38
CA VAL A 42 12.24 -1.14 -3.74
C VAL A 42 11.71 -2.52 -4.15
N PRO A 43 10.55 -2.96 -3.62
CA PRO A 43 9.92 -4.20 -4.05
C PRO A 43 9.67 -4.19 -5.57
N PRO A 44 9.89 -5.31 -6.29
CA PRO A 44 9.70 -5.35 -7.73
C PRO A 44 8.23 -5.17 -8.12
N GLY A 45 8.03 -4.59 -9.29
CA GLY A 45 6.72 -4.30 -9.82
C GLY A 45 6.74 -3.84 -11.26
N PHE A 46 5.62 -3.29 -11.70
CA PHE A 46 5.47 -2.65 -12.99
C PHE A 46 4.48 -1.49 -12.91
N THR A 47 4.61 -0.57 -13.84
CA THR A 47 3.71 0.59 -13.98
C THR A 47 3.02 0.56 -15.34
N ILE A 48 1.69 0.61 -15.34
CA ILE A 48 0.85 0.85 -16.51
C ILE A 48 0.74 2.36 -16.68
N THR A 49 0.98 2.86 -17.89
CA THR A 49 1.16 4.28 -18.16
C THR A 49 -0.11 5.13 -18.01
N THR A 50 0.07 6.45 -17.81
CA THR A 50 -1.02 7.41 -17.75
C THR A 50 -1.85 7.48 -19.05
N ASP A 51 -1.24 7.20 -20.18
CA ASP A 51 -1.91 7.17 -21.49
C ASP A 51 -2.99 6.08 -21.53
N VAL A 52 -2.75 4.96 -20.87
CA VAL A 52 -3.73 3.86 -20.78
C VAL A 52 -4.99 4.29 -20.02
N CYS A 53 -4.86 5.21 -19.05
CA CYS A 53 -6.04 5.76 -18.37
C CYS A 53 -6.97 6.46 -19.37
N ASN A 54 -6.43 7.24 -20.30
CA ASN A 54 -7.20 7.88 -21.36
C ASN A 54 -7.78 6.86 -22.35
N GLU A 55 -6.98 5.85 -22.73
CA GLU A 55 -7.47 4.74 -23.57
C GLU A 55 -8.62 3.98 -22.86
N TYR A 56 -8.55 3.80 -21.53
CA TYR A 56 -9.59 3.15 -20.73
C TYR A 56 -10.94 3.88 -20.80
N PHE A 57 -10.94 5.19 -20.70
CA PHE A 57 -12.18 5.97 -20.80
C PHE A 57 -12.69 6.12 -22.25
N GLN A 58 -11.83 5.95 -23.24
CA GLN A 58 -12.22 6.01 -24.65
C GLN A 58 -12.72 4.67 -25.21
N LEU A 59 -12.03 3.58 -24.89
CA LEU A 59 -12.28 2.25 -25.47
C LEU A 59 -13.19 1.38 -24.57
N GLY A 60 -13.26 1.69 -23.29
CA GLY A 60 -13.95 0.91 -22.28
C GLY A 60 -13.09 -0.20 -21.68
N LYS A 61 -13.56 -0.69 -20.54
CA LYS A 61 -12.87 -1.66 -19.68
C LYS A 61 -12.41 -2.92 -20.44
N ASP A 62 -13.33 -3.59 -21.14
CA ASP A 62 -13.06 -4.90 -21.74
C ASP A 62 -12.00 -4.82 -22.85
N GLU A 63 -12.04 -3.75 -23.64
CA GLU A 63 -11.06 -3.57 -24.72
C GLU A 63 -9.67 -3.25 -24.18
N VAL A 64 -9.57 -2.43 -23.12
CA VAL A 64 -8.26 -2.13 -22.49
C VAL A 64 -7.69 -3.34 -21.77
N VAL A 65 -8.51 -4.16 -21.11
CA VAL A 65 -8.06 -5.41 -20.51
C VAL A 65 -7.49 -6.35 -21.59
N LYS A 66 -8.15 -6.52 -22.71
CA LYS A 66 -7.64 -7.32 -23.86
C LYS A 66 -6.32 -6.77 -24.39
N LEU A 67 -6.24 -5.43 -24.53
CA LEU A 67 -5.06 -4.74 -25.05
C LEU A 67 -3.83 -4.95 -24.16
N LEU A 68 -4.02 -4.92 -22.83
CA LEU A 68 -2.95 -5.00 -21.85
C LEU A 68 -2.59 -6.42 -21.42
N LYS A 69 -3.45 -7.40 -21.67
CA LYS A 69 -3.34 -8.74 -21.08
C LYS A 69 -1.94 -9.34 -21.20
N ASN A 70 -1.39 -9.37 -22.41
CA ASN A 70 -0.09 -10.00 -22.66
C ASN A 70 1.05 -9.25 -21.96
N ASP A 71 1.01 -7.93 -21.95
CA ASP A 71 2.04 -7.09 -21.32
C ASP A 71 1.99 -7.21 -19.80
N VAL A 72 0.79 -7.21 -19.20
CA VAL A 72 0.59 -7.39 -17.76
C VAL A 72 0.98 -8.82 -17.33
N ASP A 73 0.59 -9.84 -18.07
CA ASP A 73 0.96 -11.24 -17.78
C ASP A 73 2.50 -11.41 -17.80
N ALA A 74 3.18 -10.82 -18.80
CA ALA A 74 4.65 -10.85 -18.89
C ALA A 74 5.33 -10.09 -17.74
N ALA A 75 4.81 -8.90 -17.39
CA ALA A 75 5.33 -8.10 -16.29
C ALA A 75 5.11 -8.78 -14.93
N LEU A 76 3.94 -9.38 -14.71
CA LEU A 76 3.65 -10.14 -13.49
C LEU A 76 4.59 -11.34 -13.35
N LYS A 77 4.83 -12.09 -14.45
CA LYS A 77 5.78 -13.19 -14.46
C LYS A 77 7.21 -12.74 -14.15
N HIS A 78 7.60 -11.54 -14.57
CA HIS A 78 8.88 -10.94 -14.19
C HIS A 78 8.95 -10.71 -12.67
N VAL A 79 7.91 -10.14 -12.06
CA VAL A 79 7.83 -9.96 -10.61
C VAL A 79 7.87 -11.29 -9.87
N GLU A 80 7.11 -12.30 -10.33
CA GLU A 80 7.13 -13.66 -9.78
C GLU A 80 8.56 -14.26 -9.75
N THR A 81 9.31 -14.05 -10.83
CA THR A 81 10.68 -14.53 -10.94
C THR A 81 11.60 -13.86 -9.94
N LEU A 82 11.49 -12.52 -9.80
CA LEU A 82 12.32 -11.76 -8.85
C LEU A 82 11.98 -12.09 -7.39
N MET A 83 10.70 -12.32 -7.09
CA MET A 83 10.23 -12.67 -5.74
C MET A 83 10.36 -14.17 -5.42
N ASN A 84 10.74 -14.99 -6.40
CA ASN A 84 10.73 -16.45 -6.27
C ASN A 84 9.40 -16.97 -5.66
N SER A 85 8.28 -16.41 -6.10
CA SER A 85 6.92 -16.74 -5.65
C SER A 85 5.94 -16.53 -6.79
N LYS A 86 4.72 -17.06 -6.70
CA LYS A 86 3.77 -17.03 -7.80
C LYS A 86 2.42 -16.48 -7.38
N PHE A 87 1.86 -15.61 -8.20
CA PHE A 87 0.55 -15.02 -7.97
C PHE A 87 -0.54 -16.11 -8.08
N GLY A 88 -1.33 -16.25 -7.01
CA GLY A 88 -2.35 -17.29 -6.89
C GLY A 88 -1.83 -18.70 -6.58
N ASP A 89 -0.54 -18.89 -6.37
CA ASP A 89 0.00 -20.18 -5.93
C ASP A 89 -0.39 -20.47 -4.48
N VAL A 90 -0.86 -21.69 -4.23
CA VAL A 90 -1.31 -22.10 -2.89
C VAL A 90 -0.14 -22.41 -1.96
N GLN A 91 1.03 -22.79 -2.49
CA GLN A 91 2.17 -23.18 -1.66
C GLN A 91 3.14 -22.03 -1.39
N ASN A 92 3.39 -21.19 -2.38
CA ASN A 92 4.30 -20.06 -2.28
C ASN A 92 3.71 -18.82 -2.94
N PRO A 93 2.65 -18.24 -2.34
CA PRO A 93 1.92 -17.15 -2.95
C PRO A 93 2.73 -15.85 -2.99
N LEU A 94 2.61 -15.15 -4.12
CA LEU A 94 2.95 -13.75 -4.28
C LEU A 94 1.69 -12.93 -4.01
N LEU A 95 1.79 -11.93 -3.13
CA LEU A 95 0.75 -10.92 -2.99
C LEU A 95 1.24 -9.61 -3.60
N VAL A 96 0.32 -8.85 -4.19
CA VAL A 96 0.63 -7.56 -4.82
C VAL A 96 -0.27 -6.45 -4.33
N SER A 97 0.19 -5.22 -4.47
CA SER A 97 -0.62 -4.01 -4.34
C SER A 97 -0.87 -3.39 -5.71
N VAL A 98 -2.02 -2.72 -5.87
CA VAL A 98 -2.37 -1.92 -7.05
C VAL A 98 -2.60 -0.50 -6.59
N ARG A 99 -1.78 0.43 -7.08
CA ARG A 99 -1.73 1.82 -6.59
C ARG A 99 -1.86 2.81 -7.75
N SER A 100 -2.55 3.91 -7.51
CA SER A 100 -2.58 5.05 -8.42
C SER A 100 -1.28 5.84 -8.42
N GLY A 101 -0.96 6.47 -9.56
CA GLY A 101 0.21 7.32 -9.71
C GLY A 101 -0.05 8.45 -10.70
N ALA A 102 -0.66 9.57 -10.26
CA ALA A 102 -0.82 10.74 -11.11
C ALA A 102 0.50 11.50 -11.32
N ARG A 103 0.55 12.37 -12.35
CA ARG A 103 1.69 13.24 -12.62
C ARG A 103 1.93 14.25 -11.51
N ALA A 104 0.86 14.75 -10.89
CA ALA A 104 0.89 15.60 -9.71
C ALA A 104 0.51 14.78 -8.46
N SER A 105 1.01 15.18 -7.29
CA SER A 105 0.60 14.57 -6.02
C SER A 105 -0.87 14.90 -5.74
N MET A 106 -1.65 13.88 -5.46
CA MET A 106 -3.08 13.97 -5.15
C MET A 106 -3.41 13.07 -3.94
N PRO A 107 -2.93 13.45 -2.72
CA PRO A 107 -3.01 12.58 -1.55
C PRO A 107 -4.47 12.32 -1.16
N GLY A 108 -4.83 11.04 -0.96
CA GLY A 108 -6.18 10.62 -0.58
C GLY A 108 -7.25 10.74 -1.67
N MET A 109 -6.90 11.20 -2.87
CA MET A 109 -7.91 11.45 -3.93
C MET A 109 -8.23 10.21 -4.77
N MET A 110 -7.29 9.30 -4.92
CA MET A 110 -7.45 8.09 -5.73
C MET A 110 -7.27 6.83 -4.88
N ASP A 111 -7.72 5.71 -5.41
CA ASP A 111 -7.79 4.48 -4.66
C ASP A 111 -6.50 3.66 -4.74
N THR A 112 -6.30 2.81 -3.74
CA THR A 112 -5.23 1.81 -3.62
C THR A 112 -5.86 0.51 -3.15
N ILE A 113 -5.40 -0.63 -3.66
CA ILE A 113 -5.81 -1.95 -3.19
C ILE A 113 -4.56 -2.73 -2.79
N LEU A 114 -4.56 -3.28 -1.57
CA LEU A 114 -3.46 -4.03 -0.98
C LEU A 114 -3.83 -5.51 -0.85
N ASN A 115 -2.83 -6.36 -0.70
CA ASN A 115 -2.96 -7.78 -0.41
C ASN A 115 -3.70 -8.59 -1.49
N LEU A 116 -3.66 -8.16 -2.78
CA LEU A 116 -4.25 -8.92 -3.87
C LEU A 116 -3.56 -10.27 -4.04
N GLY A 117 -4.34 -11.26 -4.39
CA GLY A 117 -3.89 -12.65 -4.54
C GLY A 117 -4.35 -13.56 -3.41
N LEU A 118 -5.02 -13.02 -2.37
CA LEU A 118 -5.62 -13.81 -1.30
C LEU A 118 -7.01 -14.34 -1.71
N ASN A 119 -7.21 -15.61 -1.45
CA ASN A 119 -8.49 -16.29 -1.45
C ASN A 119 -8.44 -17.41 -0.40
N ASP A 120 -9.53 -18.14 -0.21
CA ASP A 120 -9.63 -19.15 0.85
C ASP A 120 -8.55 -20.26 0.74
N GLN A 121 -8.08 -20.59 -0.47
CA GLN A 121 -7.03 -21.58 -0.68
C GLN A 121 -5.61 -21.01 -0.43
N VAL A 122 -5.35 -19.80 -0.91
CA VAL A 122 -4.05 -19.12 -0.76
C VAL A 122 -3.78 -18.78 0.71
N VAL A 123 -4.81 -18.44 1.49
CA VAL A 123 -4.73 -18.20 2.94
C VAL A 123 -4.08 -19.39 3.65
N GLU A 124 -4.53 -20.61 3.38
CA GLU A 124 -3.98 -21.82 4.00
C GLU A 124 -2.49 -22.05 3.66
N GLY A 125 -2.11 -21.75 2.43
CA GLY A 125 -0.70 -21.84 2.00
C GLY A 125 0.18 -20.77 2.66
N LEU A 126 -0.31 -19.56 2.73
CA LEU A 126 0.41 -18.46 3.36
C LEU A 126 0.57 -18.67 4.88
N ILE A 127 -0.43 -19.26 5.55
CA ILE A 127 -0.32 -19.68 6.96
C ILE A 127 0.82 -20.67 7.15
N LYS A 128 0.89 -21.70 6.29
CA LYS A 128 1.97 -22.71 6.34
C LYS A 128 3.35 -22.07 6.14
N LYS A 129 3.44 -21.12 5.19
CA LYS A 129 4.70 -20.43 4.86
C LYS A 129 5.17 -19.50 5.99
N THR A 130 4.26 -18.75 6.60
CA THR A 130 4.60 -17.72 7.60
C THR A 130 4.54 -18.23 9.04
N ASN A 131 3.89 -19.36 9.27
CA ASN A 131 3.54 -19.86 10.61
C ASN A 131 2.83 -18.80 11.48
N ASN A 132 2.10 -17.87 10.84
CA ASN A 132 1.43 -16.77 11.51
C ASN A 132 -0.02 -16.61 11.01
N PRO A 133 -0.95 -17.44 11.50
CA PRO A 133 -2.34 -17.42 11.04
C PRO A 133 -3.03 -16.08 11.31
N ARG A 134 -2.67 -15.39 12.40
CA ARG A 134 -3.29 -14.11 12.73
C ARG A 134 -2.94 -13.04 11.69
N PHE A 135 -1.66 -12.93 11.30
CA PHE A 135 -1.21 -12.04 10.24
C PHE A 135 -1.95 -12.30 8.92
N VAL A 136 -2.05 -13.57 8.54
CA VAL A 136 -2.66 -13.93 7.25
C VAL A 136 -4.15 -13.63 7.24
N TRP A 137 -4.89 -13.95 8.30
CA TRP A 137 -6.32 -13.66 8.39
C TRP A 137 -6.60 -12.15 8.52
N ASP A 138 -5.75 -11.38 9.20
CA ASP A 138 -5.87 -9.91 9.22
C ASP A 138 -5.62 -9.31 7.85
N SER A 139 -4.60 -9.78 7.13
CA SER A 139 -4.33 -9.35 5.74
C SER A 139 -5.50 -9.68 4.81
N TYR A 140 -6.12 -10.86 4.98
CA TYR A 140 -7.28 -11.25 4.18
C TYR A 140 -8.52 -10.42 4.53
N ARG A 141 -8.79 -10.19 5.81
CA ARG A 141 -9.87 -9.32 6.26
C ARG A 141 -9.75 -7.92 5.65
N ARG A 142 -8.55 -7.30 5.74
CA ARG A 142 -8.25 -5.98 5.15
C ARG A 142 -8.45 -5.99 3.63
N PHE A 143 -7.99 -7.04 2.96
CA PHE A 143 -8.17 -7.17 1.52
C PHE A 143 -9.65 -7.25 1.11
N VAL A 144 -10.44 -8.10 1.77
CA VAL A 144 -11.87 -8.24 1.47
C VAL A 144 -12.62 -6.92 1.70
N GLN A 145 -12.30 -6.22 2.80
CA GLN A 145 -12.85 -4.91 3.11
C GLN A 145 -12.52 -3.89 2.01
N MET A 146 -11.25 -3.71 1.71
CA MET A 146 -10.77 -2.73 0.72
C MET A 146 -11.27 -3.04 -0.69
N TYR A 147 -11.22 -4.31 -1.11
CA TYR A 147 -11.72 -4.73 -2.41
C TYR A 147 -13.25 -4.56 -2.52
N GLY A 148 -13.96 -4.90 -1.45
CA GLY A 148 -15.42 -4.73 -1.36
C GLY A 148 -15.84 -3.26 -1.47
N ASP A 149 -15.14 -2.37 -0.79
CA ASP A 149 -15.37 -0.92 -0.85
C ASP A 149 -15.00 -0.34 -2.21
N VAL A 150 -13.75 -0.55 -2.65
CA VAL A 150 -13.17 0.14 -3.81
C VAL A 150 -13.63 -0.47 -5.14
N VAL A 151 -13.59 -1.80 -5.25
CA VAL A 151 -13.83 -2.50 -6.53
C VAL A 151 -15.27 -2.91 -6.71
N LEU A 152 -15.89 -3.45 -5.66
CA LEU A 152 -17.27 -3.94 -5.73
C LEU A 152 -18.31 -2.89 -5.35
N GLY A 153 -17.89 -1.77 -4.77
CA GLY A 153 -18.73 -0.61 -4.50
C GLY A 153 -19.66 -0.78 -3.31
N LEU A 154 -19.27 -1.57 -2.31
CA LEU A 154 -20.02 -1.67 -1.05
C LEU A 154 -19.84 -0.37 -0.25
N LYS A 155 -20.79 0.53 -0.37
CA LYS A 155 -20.80 1.86 0.25
C LYS A 155 -22.02 2.01 1.17
N PRO A 156 -21.98 2.96 2.12
CA PRO A 156 -23.19 3.38 2.83
C PRO A 156 -24.29 3.80 1.85
N VAL A 157 -25.54 3.43 2.13
CA VAL A 157 -26.69 3.80 1.28
C VAL A 157 -26.91 5.32 1.31
N ASN A 158 -26.79 5.93 2.50
CA ASN A 158 -26.84 7.38 2.67
C ASN A 158 -25.50 7.87 3.25
N LYS A 159 -25.14 9.13 2.99
CA LYS A 159 -23.89 9.76 3.50
C LYS A 159 -23.79 9.81 5.04
N THR A 160 -24.91 9.66 5.74
CA THR A 160 -25.01 9.66 7.21
C THR A 160 -25.00 8.26 7.80
N ASP A 161 -25.09 7.22 6.98
CA ASP A 161 -25.10 5.84 7.47
C ASP A 161 -23.67 5.40 7.82
N ILE A 162 -23.55 4.50 8.80
CA ILE A 162 -22.27 3.89 9.15
C ILE A 162 -21.83 3.00 7.98
N ASP A 163 -20.52 3.00 7.72
CA ASP A 163 -19.93 2.10 6.73
C ASP A 163 -20.30 0.63 7.05
N PRO A 164 -20.76 -0.16 6.05
CA PRO A 164 -21.21 -1.53 6.30
C PRO A 164 -20.13 -2.44 6.90
N PHE A 165 -18.86 -2.23 6.57
CA PHE A 165 -17.76 -2.99 7.14
C PHE A 165 -17.49 -2.56 8.59
N GLU A 166 -17.47 -1.25 8.85
CA GLU A 166 -17.29 -0.71 10.21
C GLU A 166 -18.42 -1.16 11.13
N ALA A 167 -19.67 -1.18 10.67
CA ALA A 167 -20.79 -1.70 11.44
C ALA A 167 -20.60 -3.17 11.87
N ILE A 168 -20.03 -4.00 10.99
CA ILE A 168 -19.71 -5.40 11.30
C ILE A 168 -18.56 -5.50 12.31
N ILE A 169 -17.51 -4.66 12.13
CA ILE A 169 -16.36 -4.61 13.05
C ILE A 169 -16.80 -4.22 14.46
N GLU A 170 -17.58 -3.15 14.58
CA GLU A 170 -18.11 -2.68 15.85
C GLU A 170 -18.99 -3.72 16.54
N ASP A 171 -19.88 -4.39 15.80
CA ASP A 171 -20.75 -5.43 16.33
C ASP A 171 -19.96 -6.61 16.92
N VAL A 172 -18.96 -7.11 16.20
CA VAL A 172 -18.10 -8.20 16.69
C VAL A 172 -17.27 -7.76 17.88
N LYS A 173 -16.62 -6.61 17.82
CA LYS A 173 -15.82 -6.07 18.93
C LYS A 173 -16.67 -5.90 20.19
N LYS A 174 -17.84 -5.29 20.06
CA LYS A 174 -18.77 -5.09 21.16
C LYS A 174 -19.25 -6.42 21.77
N SER A 175 -19.58 -7.41 20.94
CA SER A 175 -20.04 -8.73 21.41
C SER A 175 -18.96 -9.51 22.16
N ARG A 176 -17.68 -9.23 21.89
CA ARG A 176 -16.51 -9.89 22.49
C ARG A 176 -15.82 -9.07 23.57
N GLY A 177 -16.22 -7.80 23.79
CA GLY A 177 -15.56 -6.89 24.72
C GLY A 177 -14.14 -6.49 24.29
N ILE A 178 -13.88 -6.43 22.98
CA ILE A 178 -12.60 -6.08 22.37
C ILE A 178 -12.57 -4.58 22.05
N GLU A 179 -11.53 -3.89 22.47
CA GLU A 179 -11.32 -2.46 22.14
C GLU A 179 -10.33 -2.26 20.99
N LYS A 180 -9.23 -3.02 20.99
CA LYS A 180 -8.12 -2.83 20.04
C LYS A 180 -8.05 -3.96 19.01
N ASP A 181 -7.71 -3.63 17.76
CA ASP A 181 -7.53 -4.61 16.68
C ASP A 181 -6.46 -5.66 16.99
N LEU A 182 -5.45 -5.31 17.81
CA LEU A 182 -4.42 -6.25 18.24
C LEU A 182 -4.94 -7.38 19.14
N GLU A 183 -6.09 -7.20 19.77
CA GLU A 183 -6.75 -8.19 20.63
C GLU A 183 -7.60 -9.20 19.85
N LEU A 184 -7.86 -8.93 18.57
CA LEU A 184 -8.63 -9.80 17.68
C LEU A 184 -7.93 -11.15 17.52
N THR A 185 -8.69 -12.22 17.75
CA THR A 185 -8.24 -13.60 17.53
C THR A 185 -8.35 -14.01 16.08
N VAL A 186 -7.76 -15.14 15.72
CA VAL A 186 -7.91 -15.74 14.38
C VAL A 186 -9.37 -16.02 14.03
N ASP A 187 -10.17 -16.46 15.02
CA ASP A 187 -11.58 -16.77 14.80
C ASP A 187 -12.43 -15.51 14.60
N ASP A 188 -12.09 -14.42 15.27
CA ASP A 188 -12.74 -13.12 15.03
C ASP A 188 -12.44 -12.61 13.60
N LEU A 189 -11.19 -12.74 13.15
CA LEU A 189 -10.77 -12.35 11.80
C LEU A 189 -11.45 -13.20 10.71
N LYS A 190 -11.62 -14.50 10.94
CA LYS A 190 -12.40 -15.39 10.06
C LYS A 190 -13.88 -14.99 10.00
N GLU A 191 -14.45 -14.63 11.15
CA GLU A 191 -15.85 -14.16 11.21
C GLU A 191 -16.01 -12.85 10.42
N PHE A 192 -15.06 -11.92 10.50
CA PHE A 192 -15.08 -10.72 9.66
C PHE A 192 -15.09 -11.06 8.17
N VAL A 193 -14.15 -11.88 7.69
CA VAL A 193 -14.07 -12.28 6.28
C VAL A 193 -15.40 -12.87 5.79
N LYS A 194 -15.99 -13.78 6.59
CA LYS A 194 -17.28 -14.40 6.28
C LYS A 194 -18.40 -13.37 6.19
N ARG A 195 -18.52 -12.49 7.19
CA ARG A 195 -19.58 -11.46 7.23
C ARG A 195 -19.39 -10.40 6.17
N PHE A 196 -18.16 -10.01 5.87
CA PHE A 196 -17.84 -9.06 4.79
C PHE A 196 -18.24 -9.61 3.43
N LYS A 197 -17.87 -10.85 3.11
CA LYS A 197 -18.29 -11.51 1.84
C LYS A 197 -19.82 -11.61 1.74
N ALA A 198 -20.52 -11.93 2.84
CA ALA A 198 -21.98 -11.97 2.88
C ALA A 198 -22.61 -10.58 2.67
N ALA A 199 -22.06 -9.53 3.27
CA ALA A 199 -22.51 -8.15 3.09
C ALA A 199 -22.30 -7.67 1.65
N ILE A 200 -21.14 -7.96 1.05
CA ILE A 200 -20.84 -7.69 -0.35
C ILE A 200 -21.91 -8.32 -1.25
N LEU A 201 -22.12 -9.63 -1.12
CA LEU A 201 -23.12 -10.34 -1.94
C LEU A 201 -24.52 -9.75 -1.76
N LYS A 202 -24.93 -9.50 -0.52
CA LYS A 202 -26.26 -8.97 -0.20
C LYS A 202 -26.53 -7.59 -0.81
N GLN A 203 -25.55 -6.70 -0.76
CA GLN A 203 -25.74 -5.31 -1.19
C GLN A 203 -25.42 -5.09 -2.67
N THR A 204 -24.40 -5.75 -3.20
CA THR A 204 -23.96 -5.55 -4.59
C THR A 204 -24.49 -6.59 -5.57
N GLY A 205 -25.01 -7.71 -5.08
CA GLY A 205 -25.39 -8.87 -5.89
C GLY A 205 -24.21 -9.63 -6.49
N LYS A 206 -22.98 -9.31 -6.12
CA LYS A 206 -21.75 -9.91 -6.64
C LYS A 206 -21.05 -10.71 -5.54
N ASN A 207 -20.49 -11.87 -5.89
CA ASN A 207 -19.59 -12.57 -5.00
C ASN A 207 -18.22 -11.87 -4.95
N PHE A 208 -17.53 -12.00 -3.82
CA PHE A 208 -16.10 -11.68 -3.76
C PHE A 208 -15.35 -12.68 -4.67
N PRO A 209 -14.50 -12.21 -5.61
CA PRO A 209 -13.87 -13.10 -6.59
C PRO A 209 -12.81 -14.00 -5.95
N ASP A 210 -12.89 -15.31 -6.24
CA ASP A 210 -11.88 -16.29 -5.84
C ASP A 210 -10.73 -16.38 -6.87
N ASP A 211 -10.96 -16.01 -8.12
CA ASP A 211 -9.94 -15.93 -9.17
C ASP A 211 -9.05 -14.69 -8.94
N VAL A 212 -7.77 -14.93 -8.70
CA VAL A 212 -6.78 -13.88 -8.43
C VAL A 212 -6.56 -12.94 -9.62
N TYR A 213 -6.72 -13.42 -10.85
CA TYR A 213 -6.63 -12.57 -12.04
C TYR A 213 -7.87 -11.70 -12.20
N GLU A 214 -9.04 -12.19 -11.84
CA GLU A 214 -10.24 -11.36 -11.75
C GLU A 214 -10.05 -10.24 -10.69
N GLN A 215 -9.46 -10.58 -9.54
CA GLN A 215 -9.08 -9.60 -8.52
C GLN A 215 -8.13 -8.54 -9.10
N LEU A 216 -7.07 -8.96 -9.79
CA LEU A 216 -6.06 -8.06 -10.35
C LEU A 216 -6.66 -7.09 -11.36
N TRP A 217 -7.41 -7.59 -12.33
CA TRP A 217 -8.05 -6.75 -13.34
C TRP A 217 -9.14 -5.86 -12.76
N GLY A 218 -9.90 -6.35 -11.79
CA GLY A 218 -10.85 -5.55 -11.03
C GLY A 218 -10.18 -4.36 -10.35
N ALA A 219 -9.05 -4.60 -9.67
CA ALA A 219 -8.29 -3.56 -8.99
C ALA A 219 -7.64 -2.55 -9.96
N ILE A 220 -7.03 -3.01 -11.06
CA ILE A 220 -6.45 -2.12 -12.08
C ILE A 220 -7.52 -1.18 -12.65
N CYS A 221 -8.68 -1.72 -13.00
CA CYS A 221 -9.79 -0.93 -13.53
C CYS A 221 -10.34 0.06 -12.48
N ALA A 222 -10.51 -0.38 -11.23
CA ALA A 222 -10.98 0.50 -10.16
C ALA A 222 -10.01 1.67 -9.89
N VAL A 223 -8.70 1.45 -10.02
CA VAL A 223 -7.71 2.55 -9.92
C VAL A 223 -7.86 3.52 -11.09
N PHE A 224 -8.11 3.07 -12.33
CA PHE A 224 -8.44 3.98 -13.43
C PHE A 224 -9.74 4.73 -13.18
N ASP A 225 -10.80 4.03 -12.73
CA ASP A 225 -12.09 4.65 -12.40
C ASP A 225 -11.94 5.73 -11.33
N SER A 226 -11.02 5.54 -10.36
CA SER A 226 -10.79 6.50 -9.28
C SER A 226 -10.31 7.87 -9.75
N TRP A 227 -9.73 7.98 -10.96
CA TRP A 227 -9.42 9.25 -11.60
C TRP A 227 -10.66 10.13 -11.81
N MET A 228 -11.84 9.51 -11.99
CA MET A 228 -13.11 10.17 -12.20
C MET A 228 -14.01 10.22 -10.96
N ASN A 229 -13.51 9.84 -9.77
CA ASN A 229 -14.21 10.03 -8.51
C ASN A 229 -14.46 11.52 -8.23
N GLU A 230 -15.60 11.86 -7.60
CA GLU A 230 -15.98 13.24 -7.30
C GLU A 230 -14.88 14.01 -6.57
N ARG A 231 -14.25 13.39 -5.55
CA ARG A 231 -13.14 13.99 -4.79
C ARG A 231 -11.92 14.29 -5.68
N ALA A 232 -11.57 13.38 -6.59
CA ALA A 232 -10.45 13.57 -7.51
C ALA A 232 -10.74 14.67 -8.55
N ILE A 233 -11.97 14.72 -9.07
CA ILE A 233 -12.42 15.78 -9.99
C ILE A 233 -12.37 17.15 -9.31
N LEU A 234 -12.89 17.25 -8.08
CA LEU A 234 -12.91 18.50 -7.33
C LEU A 234 -11.47 18.99 -7.04
N TYR A 235 -10.61 18.09 -6.54
CA TYR A 235 -9.21 18.40 -6.27
C TYR A 235 -8.48 18.90 -7.52
N ARG A 236 -8.63 18.20 -8.65
CA ARG A 236 -8.02 18.63 -9.91
C ARG A 236 -8.50 20.02 -10.36
N LYS A 237 -9.78 20.33 -10.18
CA LYS A 237 -10.31 21.67 -10.49
C LYS A 237 -9.68 22.75 -9.61
N MET A 238 -9.48 22.46 -8.32
CA MET A 238 -8.86 23.40 -7.38
C MET A 238 -7.38 23.65 -7.68
N GLU A 239 -6.66 22.59 -8.04
CA GLU A 239 -5.21 22.63 -8.29
C GLU A 239 -4.85 22.90 -9.75
N GLY A 240 -5.83 23.12 -10.62
CA GLY A 240 -5.59 23.37 -12.06
C GLY A 240 -4.97 22.17 -12.80
N ILE A 241 -5.22 20.95 -12.36
CA ILE A 241 -4.69 19.71 -12.94
C ILE A 241 -5.57 19.28 -14.11
N PRO A 242 -5.04 19.18 -15.36
CA PRO A 242 -5.80 18.78 -16.53
C PRO A 242 -6.36 17.36 -16.43
N ALA A 243 -7.62 17.17 -16.83
CA ALA A 243 -8.28 15.87 -16.80
C ALA A 243 -7.61 14.84 -17.73
N GLU A 244 -7.08 15.28 -18.85
CA GLU A 244 -6.38 14.48 -19.86
C GLU A 244 -5.03 13.93 -19.41
N TRP A 245 -4.51 14.36 -18.26
CA TRP A 245 -3.27 13.79 -17.73
C TRP A 245 -3.41 12.33 -17.33
N GLY A 246 -4.57 11.91 -16.87
CA GLY A 246 -4.82 10.55 -16.42
C GLY A 246 -4.00 10.15 -15.18
N THR A 247 -4.18 8.93 -14.75
CA THR A 247 -3.35 8.30 -13.70
C THR A 247 -2.64 7.07 -14.25
N ALA A 248 -1.41 6.85 -13.84
CA ALA A 248 -0.74 5.56 -13.99
C ALA A 248 -1.25 4.58 -12.93
N VAL A 249 -1.05 3.29 -13.18
CA VAL A 249 -1.32 2.23 -12.21
C VAL A 249 -0.04 1.46 -11.96
N SER A 250 0.43 1.45 -10.71
CA SER A 250 1.60 0.65 -10.30
C SER A 250 1.13 -0.61 -9.58
N VAL A 251 1.57 -1.77 -10.08
CA VAL A 251 1.39 -3.08 -9.46
C VAL A 251 2.73 -3.51 -8.89
N MET A 252 2.78 -3.82 -7.59
CA MET A 252 4.05 -4.03 -6.89
C MET A 252 3.92 -5.17 -5.88
N ALA A 253 4.97 -5.95 -5.70
CA ALA A 253 5.02 -6.97 -4.67
C ALA A 253 4.77 -6.35 -3.28
N MET A 254 3.97 -7.04 -2.47
CA MET A 254 3.73 -6.65 -1.08
C MET A 254 4.96 -6.96 -0.21
N VAL A 255 5.24 -6.05 0.72
CA VAL A 255 6.10 -6.24 1.89
C VAL A 255 5.28 -5.93 3.13
N PHE A 256 5.60 -6.60 4.25
CA PHE A 256 4.71 -6.66 5.40
C PHE A 256 5.39 -6.20 6.68
N GLY A 257 5.02 -5.03 7.17
CA GLY A 257 5.44 -4.50 8.46
C GLY A 257 4.66 -5.07 9.66
N ASN A 258 3.71 -5.98 9.41
CA ASN A 258 2.81 -6.54 10.42
C ASN A 258 2.97 -8.07 10.61
N MET A 259 4.15 -8.60 10.33
CA MET A 259 4.43 -10.04 10.53
C MET A 259 4.83 -10.42 11.96
N GLY A 260 4.92 -9.46 12.86
CA GLY A 260 5.30 -9.66 14.25
C GLY A 260 6.19 -8.54 14.77
N ASN A 261 6.77 -8.74 15.96
CA ASN A 261 7.55 -7.70 16.67
C ASN A 261 8.92 -7.39 16.04
N THR A 262 9.35 -8.15 15.04
CA THR A 262 10.58 -7.90 14.26
C THR A 262 10.29 -7.14 12.97
N SER A 263 9.03 -6.85 12.67
CA SER A 263 8.61 -6.09 11.51
C SER A 263 8.04 -4.73 11.91
N ALA A 264 8.16 -3.75 11.03
CA ALA A 264 7.72 -2.38 11.28
C ALA A 264 7.36 -1.66 9.98
N THR A 265 6.61 -0.57 10.12
CA THR A 265 6.37 0.38 9.04
C THR A 265 6.50 1.80 9.58
N GLY A 266 7.04 2.71 8.79
CA GLY A 266 7.21 4.09 9.21
C GLY A 266 7.27 5.08 8.06
N VAL A 267 7.30 6.35 8.46
CA VAL A 267 7.46 7.51 7.59
C VAL A 267 8.61 8.35 8.12
N CYS A 268 9.42 8.90 7.24
CA CYS A 268 10.57 9.71 7.65
C CYS A 268 10.89 10.82 6.65
N PHE A 269 11.57 11.84 7.17
CA PHE A 269 12.03 13.00 6.41
C PHE A 269 13.53 13.14 6.58
N SER A 270 14.24 13.33 5.46
CA SER A 270 15.69 13.53 5.48
C SER A 270 16.10 14.83 6.18
N ARG A 271 15.17 15.79 6.29
CA ARG A 271 15.33 17.07 7.00
C ARG A 271 14.12 17.39 7.84
N ASP A 272 14.26 18.27 8.81
CA ASP A 272 13.12 18.87 9.48
C ASP A 272 12.25 19.63 8.46
N ALA A 273 11.01 19.20 8.28
CA ALA A 273 10.10 19.74 7.25
C ALA A 273 9.66 21.19 7.54
N ALA A 274 9.77 21.65 8.77
CA ALA A 274 9.38 23.01 9.17
C ALA A 274 10.54 24.02 9.05
N THR A 275 11.77 23.59 9.32
CA THR A 275 12.95 24.47 9.40
C THR A 275 13.94 24.29 8.24
N GLY A 276 13.91 23.12 7.59
CA GLY A 276 14.91 22.72 6.58
C GLY A 276 16.25 22.28 7.15
N GLU A 277 16.39 22.28 8.50
CA GLU A 277 17.61 21.80 9.15
C GLU A 277 17.89 20.34 8.80
N ASN A 278 19.16 20.00 8.62
CA ASN A 278 19.59 18.63 8.32
C ASN A 278 19.47 17.75 9.58
N ILE A 279 18.23 17.40 9.92
CA ILE A 279 17.87 16.56 11.04
C ILE A 279 16.98 15.44 10.52
N PHE A 280 17.53 14.23 10.44
CA PHE A 280 16.75 13.03 10.10
C PHE A 280 15.71 12.79 11.19
N ASN A 281 14.45 12.69 10.81
CA ASN A 281 13.33 12.55 11.72
C ASN A 281 12.21 11.72 11.11
N GLY A 282 11.30 11.23 11.95
CA GLY A 282 10.17 10.43 11.51
C GLY A 282 9.63 9.53 12.60
N GLU A 283 8.65 8.73 12.22
CA GLU A 283 7.89 7.89 13.13
C GLU A 283 7.73 6.48 12.56
N TYR A 284 7.66 5.48 13.44
CA TYR A 284 7.43 4.10 13.05
C TYR A 284 6.53 3.36 14.03
N LEU A 285 5.91 2.30 13.55
CA LEU A 285 5.11 1.37 14.35
C LEU A 285 5.62 -0.05 14.16
N ILE A 286 5.91 -0.74 15.26
CA ILE A 286 6.21 -2.16 15.26
C ILE A 286 4.92 -2.94 15.00
N ASN A 287 5.01 -4.00 14.19
CA ASN A 287 3.91 -4.87 13.84
C ASN A 287 2.69 -4.08 13.30
N ALA A 288 2.92 -3.33 12.22
CA ALA A 288 1.92 -2.45 11.61
C ALA A 288 2.05 -2.42 10.09
N GLN A 289 0.93 -2.20 9.39
CA GLN A 289 0.92 -1.82 7.98
C GLN A 289 0.98 -0.29 7.82
N GLY A 290 1.30 0.21 6.62
CA GLY A 290 1.39 1.64 6.33
C GLY A 290 0.13 2.43 6.70
N GLU A 291 -1.05 1.82 6.52
CA GLU A 291 -2.34 2.42 6.90
C GLU A 291 -2.42 2.71 8.41
N ASP A 292 -1.86 1.85 9.24
CA ASP A 292 -1.90 2.00 10.70
C ASP A 292 -1.08 3.20 11.19
N VAL A 293 0.00 3.55 10.46
CA VAL A 293 0.83 4.74 10.76
C VAL A 293 0.06 6.02 10.48
N VAL A 294 -0.65 6.05 9.35
CA VAL A 294 -1.39 7.25 8.90
C VAL A 294 -2.70 7.43 9.66
N ALA A 295 -3.33 6.34 10.10
CA ALA A 295 -4.63 6.37 10.78
C ALA A 295 -4.57 6.97 12.20
N GLY A 296 -3.39 7.08 12.81
CA GLY A 296 -3.22 7.67 14.14
C GLY A 296 -3.89 6.89 15.29
N ILE A 297 -4.22 5.61 15.07
CA ILE A 297 -4.89 4.74 16.07
C ILE A 297 -3.92 4.32 17.19
N ARG A 298 -2.64 4.23 16.87
CA ARG A 298 -1.56 3.86 17.80
C ARG A 298 -0.60 5.03 17.92
N THR A 299 -0.01 5.22 19.11
CA THR A 299 1.08 6.19 19.30
C THR A 299 2.33 5.67 18.62
N PRO A 300 2.84 6.34 17.56
CA PRO A 300 4.06 5.90 16.89
C PRO A 300 5.29 6.22 17.74
N GLN A 301 6.34 5.45 17.52
CA GLN A 301 7.66 5.64 18.10
C GLN A 301 8.51 6.48 17.15
N GLN A 302 9.46 7.22 17.69
CA GLN A 302 10.35 8.08 16.91
C GLN A 302 11.50 7.26 16.31
N ILE A 303 11.98 7.63 15.13
CA ILE A 303 13.08 6.96 14.44
C ILE A 303 14.39 7.19 15.19
N THR A 304 14.70 8.44 15.56
CA THR A 304 15.95 8.81 16.22
C THR A 304 15.81 8.87 17.74
N LYS A 305 16.87 8.53 18.45
CA LYS A 305 16.94 8.62 19.91
C LYS A 305 16.67 10.04 20.41
N ILE A 306 17.28 11.03 19.77
CA ILE A 306 17.06 12.44 20.14
C ILE A 306 15.62 12.88 19.90
N GLY A 307 15.00 12.41 18.84
CA GLY A 307 13.57 12.63 18.56
C GLY A 307 12.68 12.03 19.65
N SER A 308 12.97 10.78 20.04
CA SER A 308 12.26 10.07 21.10
C SER A 308 12.40 10.75 22.46
N GLN A 309 13.59 11.24 22.82
CA GLN A 309 13.83 11.99 24.04
C GLN A 309 13.06 13.31 24.07
N ARG A 310 13.11 14.09 22.99
CA ARG A 310 12.33 15.35 22.86
C ARG A 310 10.82 15.13 22.90
N TRP A 311 10.35 14.03 22.32
CA TRP A 311 8.94 13.64 22.36
C TRP A 311 8.52 13.30 23.79
N ALA A 312 9.30 12.47 24.50
CA ALA A 312 9.03 12.07 25.88
C ALA A 312 9.01 13.27 26.84
N GLU A 313 9.96 14.20 26.70
CA GLU A 313 10.01 15.44 27.48
C GLU A 313 8.73 16.26 27.31
N ARG A 314 8.26 16.46 26.08
CA ARG A 314 7.00 17.17 25.80
C ARG A 314 5.78 16.44 26.33
N ALA A 315 5.80 15.11 26.31
CA ALA A 315 4.71 14.26 26.80
C ALA A 315 4.71 14.07 28.32
N GLY A 316 5.78 14.54 29.03
CA GLY A 316 5.93 14.35 30.47
C GLY A 316 6.22 12.91 30.86
N ILE A 317 6.85 12.13 29.97
CA ILE A 317 7.20 10.72 30.15
C ILE A 317 8.65 10.62 30.64
N SER A 318 8.89 9.80 31.67
CA SER A 318 10.27 9.58 32.18
C SER A 318 11.14 8.83 31.18
N GLU A 319 12.47 9.00 31.26
CA GLU A 319 13.41 8.28 30.39
C GLU A 319 13.29 6.77 30.56
N GLU A 320 13.05 6.28 31.78
CA GLU A 320 12.83 4.86 32.06
C GLU A 320 11.61 4.31 31.35
N GLU A 321 10.51 5.07 31.41
CA GLU A 321 9.26 4.69 30.71
C GLU A 321 9.42 4.80 29.20
N ARG A 322 10.10 5.83 28.70
CA ARG A 322 10.40 6.00 27.28
C ARG A 322 11.15 4.79 26.72
N VAL A 323 12.25 4.41 27.36
CA VAL A 323 13.07 3.27 26.92
C VAL A 323 12.27 1.96 26.97
N ALA A 324 11.45 1.78 28.02
CA ALA A 324 10.68 0.55 28.19
C ALA A 324 9.50 0.39 27.20
N LYS A 325 8.80 1.50 26.88
CA LYS A 325 7.55 1.46 26.10
C LYS A 325 7.65 2.10 24.71
N TYR A 326 8.55 3.06 24.54
CA TYR A 326 8.66 3.89 23.34
C TYR A 326 10.10 4.06 22.86
N PRO A 327 10.90 2.95 22.78
CA PRO A 327 12.26 3.07 22.28
C PRO A 327 12.28 3.60 20.86
N SER A 328 13.28 4.40 20.52
CA SER A 328 13.48 4.82 19.13
C SER A 328 13.87 3.62 18.25
N MET A 329 13.72 3.77 16.92
CA MET A 329 14.21 2.76 15.97
C MET A 329 15.74 2.59 16.09
N GLU A 330 16.46 3.69 16.33
CA GLU A 330 17.91 3.70 16.58
C GLU A 330 18.31 2.79 17.77
N GLU A 331 17.46 2.72 18.81
CA GLU A 331 17.69 1.87 19.98
C GLU A 331 17.13 0.44 19.80
N ALA A 332 15.96 0.29 19.20
CA ALA A 332 15.27 -0.99 19.06
C ALA A 332 15.76 -1.84 17.89
N MET A 333 16.20 -1.20 16.80
CA MET A 333 16.59 -1.82 15.53
C MET A 333 17.83 -1.12 14.93
N PRO A 334 18.98 -1.07 15.62
CA PRO A 334 20.13 -0.21 15.28
C PRO A 334 20.69 -0.46 13.87
N GLU A 335 20.77 -1.71 13.44
CA GLU A 335 21.27 -2.05 12.10
C GLU A 335 20.33 -1.54 10.99
N LEU A 336 19.04 -1.69 11.19
CA LEU A 336 18.01 -1.21 10.22
C LEU A 336 17.93 0.31 10.22
N TYR A 337 18.07 0.95 11.38
CA TYR A 337 18.17 2.39 11.47
C TYR A 337 19.36 2.93 10.67
N LYS A 338 20.53 2.30 10.80
CA LYS A 338 21.73 2.67 10.06
C LYS A 338 21.53 2.54 8.55
N GLU A 339 20.92 1.44 8.10
CA GLU A 339 20.59 1.26 6.69
C GLU A 339 19.63 2.36 6.19
N LEU A 340 18.59 2.67 6.97
CA LEU A 340 17.63 3.73 6.63
C LEU A 340 18.29 5.11 6.56
N ASP A 341 19.23 5.43 7.47
CA ASP A 341 19.99 6.67 7.49
C ASP A 341 20.93 6.79 6.25
N GLU A 342 21.56 5.69 5.85
CA GLU A 342 22.35 5.63 4.61
C GLU A 342 21.45 5.84 3.37
N LEU A 343 20.25 5.24 3.35
CA LEU A 343 19.31 5.38 2.24
C LEU A 343 18.73 6.80 2.12
N GLN A 344 18.36 7.44 3.23
CA GLN A 344 17.87 8.82 3.19
C GLN A 344 18.95 9.78 2.69
N THR A 345 20.20 9.61 3.15
CA THR A 345 21.34 10.39 2.69
C THR A 345 21.57 10.21 1.18
N LYS A 346 21.49 8.98 0.69
CA LYS A 346 21.63 8.65 -0.73
C LYS A 346 20.55 9.30 -1.59
N LEU A 347 19.29 9.24 -1.14
CA LEU A 347 18.16 9.82 -1.84
C LEU A 347 18.24 11.34 -1.89
N GLU A 348 18.55 12.01 -0.76
CA GLU A 348 18.72 13.46 -0.71
C GLU A 348 19.84 13.94 -1.63
N ASN A 349 20.98 13.23 -1.62
CA ASN A 349 22.10 13.56 -2.50
C ASN A 349 21.77 13.36 -3.99
N HIS A 350 20.93 12.38 -4.32
CA HIS A 350 20.52 12.10 -5.69
C HIS A 350 19.52 13.13 -6.22
N TYR A 351 18.51 13.46 -5.44
CA TYR A 351 17.45 14.40 -5.85
C TYR A 351 17.79 15.87 -5.57
N HIS A 352 18.81 16.14 -4.76
CA HIS A 352 19.23 17.50 -4.33
C HIS A 352 18.11 18.27 -3.63
N ASP A 353 17.24 17.55 -2.90
CA ASP A 353 16.10 18.10 -2.19
C ASP A 353 15.75 17.23 -0.99
N MET A 354 15.04 17.79 0.00
CA MET A 354 14.47 17.06 1.13
C MET A 354 13.62 15.90 0.62
N GLN A 355 13.74 14.75 1.28
CA GLN A 355 12.98 13.55 0.95
C GLN A 355 11.96 13.22 2.03
N ASP A 356 10.74 12.95 1.59
CA ASP A 356 9.64 12.33 2.33
C ASP A 356 9.58 10.85 1.91
N MET A 357 9.76 9.95 2.87
CA MET A 357 9.94 8.53 2.61
C MET A 357 9.00 7.69 3.46
N GLU A 358 8.43 6.67 2.84
CA GLU A 358 7.74 5.57 3.53
C GLU A 358 8.64 4.33 3.49
N PHE A 359 8.74 3.60 4.60
CA PHE A 359 9.54 2.39 4.67
C PHE A 359 8.81 1.25 5.39
N THR A 360 9.20 0.04 5.07
CA THR A 360 8.71 -1.19 5.72
C THR A 360 9.89 -2.10 6.03
N VAL A 361 9.91 -2.60 7.25
CA VAL A 361 10.83 -3.63 7.74
C VAL A 361 10.07 -4.95 7.81
N GLN A 362 10.55 -5.96 7.07
CA GLN A 362 9.97 -7.31 7.04
C GLN A 362 10.98 -8.33 7.53
#